data_44c3d62a881954a1228d340969effc6a
#
_entry.id   44c3d62a881954a1228d340969effc6a
#
_cell.length_a   1.000
_cell.length_b   1.000
_cell.length_c   1.000
_cell.angle_alpha   90.00
_cell.angle_beta   90.00
_cell.angle_gamma   90.00
#
_symmetry.space_group_name_H-M   'P 1'
#
loop_
_entity.id
_entity.type
_entity.pdbx_description
1 polymer ?
#
loop_
_entity_poly.entity_id
_entity_poly.type
_entity_poly.pdbx_seq_one_letter_code
_entity_poly.pdbx_strand_id
1 'polypeptide(L)'
;MQIETPPSAADHAAVESALRTTHAWDWRGRSLGELSGGERQRVLLARALAVGADMLLMDEPLANLDPPHQTDWLLLVRALVASGKTVVSVLHEISFALQADELVVMAQGRVTHQGSCGDAATHRALEAVFDHRIAVHSLAGQYLAIPNIDEKPHAN
;
A
#
# COMPACT_ATOMS: atom_id res chain seq x y z
N MET A 1 15.71 -21.57 25.59
CA MET A 1 15.35 -22.62 24.60
C MET A 1 13.86 -22.48 24.36
N GLN A 2 13.45 -21.75 23.30
CA GLN A 2 12.05 -21.69 22.92
C GLN A 2 11.69 -23.04 22.30
N ILE A 3 10.73 -23.73 22.89
CA ILE A 3 10.14 -24.94 22.28
C ILE A 3 9.21 -24.43 21.19
N GLU A 4 9.66 -24.42 19.94
CA GLU A 4 8.79 -24.15 18.80
C GLU A 4 7.78 -25.29 18.70
N THR A 5 6.54 -25.01 19.03
CA THR A 5 5.43 -25.94 18.77
C THR A 5 5.29 -26.11 17.26
N PRO A 6 5.22 -27.32 16.72
CA PRO A 6 5.03 -27.50 15.30
C PRO A 6 3.71 -26.88 14.84
N PRO A 7 3.65 -26.33 13.59
CA PRO A 7 2.46 -25.69 13.07
C PRO A 7 1.24 -26.62 13.12
N SER A 8 0.11 -26.09 13.56
CA SER A 8 -1.16 -26.82 13.60
C SER A 8 -1.79 -26.92 12.19
N ALA A 9 -2.83 -27.75 12.05
CA ALA A 9 -3.61 -27.80 10.80
C ALA A 9 -4.27 -26.44 10.48
N ALA A 10 -4.64 -25.65 11.50
CA ALA A 10 -5.19 -24.31 11.32
C ALA A 10 -4.13 -23.33 10.78
N ASP A 11 -2.88 -23.42 11.26
CA ASP A 11 -1.77 -22.60 10.77
C ASP A 11 -1.48 -22.90 9.29
N HIS A 12 -1.47 -24.18 8.92
CA HIS A 12 -1.29 -24.59 7.53
C HIS A 12 -2.41 -24.06 6.63
N ALA A 13 -3.66 -24.12 7.06
CA ALA A 13 -4.80 -23.58 6.32
C ALA A 13 -4.73 -22.04 6.17
N ALA A 14 -4.31 -21.34 7.22
CA ALA A 14 -4.12 -19.88 7.18
C ALA A 14 -3.01 -19.48 6.18
N VAL A 15 -1.88 -20.19 6.18
CA VAL A 15 -0.78 -19.97 5.25
C VAL A 15 -1.21 -20.26 3.81
N GLU A 16 -1.90 -21.38 3.56
CA GLU A 16 -2.41 -21.71 2.23
C GLU A 16 -3.37 -20.64 1.72
N SER A 17 -4.34 -20.23 2.55
CA SER A 17 -5.30 -19.18 2.21
C SER A 17 -4.58 -17.86 1.86
N ALA A 18 -3.63 -17.44 2.67
CA ALA A 18 -2.86 -16.22 2.45
C ALA A 18 -2.04 -16.27 1.16
N LEU A 19 -1.34 -17.38 0.88
CA LEU A 19 -0.57 -17.56 -0.35
C LEU A 19 -1.47 -17.56 -1.60
N ARG A 20 -2.66 -18.15 -1.53
CA ARG A 20 -3.62 -18.12 -2.65
C ARG A 20 -4.16 -16.72 -2.87
N THR A 21 -4.51 -16.00 -1.81
CA THR A 21 -5.00 -14.62 -1.85
C THR A 21 -4.01 -13.66 -2.51
N THR A 22 -2.71 -13.88 -2.30
CA THR A 22 -1.64 -13.06 -2.89
C THR A 22 -1.10 -13.61 -4.20
N HIS A 23 -1.71 -14.63 -4.78
CA HIS A 23 -1.23 -15.34 -5.98
C HIS A 23 0.22 -15.86 -5.86
N ALA A 24 0.62 -16.27 -4.65
CA ALA A 24 1.97 -16.73 -4.34
C ALA A 24 2.05 -18.25 -4.08
N TRP A 25 0.95 -18.99 -4.22
CA TRP A 25 0.87 -20.41 -3.89
C TRP A 25 1.86 -21.29 -4.66
N ASP A 26 2.11 -20.98 -5.91
CA ASP A 26 3.00 -21.77 -6.77
C ASP A 26 4.46 -21.65 -6.37
N TRP A 27 4.81 -20.67 -5.57
CA TRP A 27 6.17 -20.45 -5.07
C TRP A 27 6.42 -20.97 -3.66
N ARG A 28 5.44 -21.62 -3.03
CA ARG A 28 5.51 -22.09 -1.63
C ARG A 28 6.71 -23.01 -1.31
N GLY A 29 7.29 -23.65 -2.33
CA GLY A 29 8.47 -24.51 -2.21
C GLY A 29 9.79 -23.84 -2.58
N ARG A 30 9.78 -22.56 -2.98
CA ARG A 30 11.00 -21.83 -3.34
C ARG A 30 11.54 -21.05 -2.14
N SER A 31 12.85 -20.87 -2.09
CA SER A 31 13.46 -19.95 -1.13
C SER A 31 13.19 -18.50 -1.54
N LEU A 32 13.15 -17.58 -0.55
CA LEU A 32 12.95 -16.14 -0.83
C LEU A 32 14.04 -15.55 -1.72
N GLY A 33 15.24 -16.13 -1.73
CA GLY A 33 16.35 -15.70 -2.57
C GLY A 33 16.18 -16.02 -4.05
N GLU A 34 15.34 -16.99 -4.39
CA GLU A 34 15.05 -17.42 -5.77
C GLU A 34 13.88 -16.65 -6.40
N LEU A 35 13.23 -15.78 -5.60
CA LEU A 35 12.08 -15.01 -6.05
C LEU A 35 12.51 -13.65 -6.61
N SER A 36 11.84 -13.21 -7.68
CA SER A 36 11.92 -11.84 -8.15
C SER A 36 11.44 -10.85 -7.08
N GLY A 37 11.70 -9.56 -7.26
CA GLY A 37 11.25 -8.51 -6.31
C GLY A 37 9.74 -8.55 -6.08
N GLY A 38 8.95 -8.62 -7.15
CA GLY A 38 7.49 -8.67 -7.06
C GLY A 38 6.95 -9.99 -6.48
N GLU A 39 7.56 -11.13 -6.82
CA GLU A 39 7.19 -12.44 -6.22
C GLU A 39 7.47 -12.43 -4.71
N ARG A 40 8.63 -11.91 -4.31
CA ARG A 40 9.00 -11.77 -2.89
C ARG A 40 8.01 -10.89 -2.14
N GLN A 41 7.62 -9.75 -2.71
CA GLN A 41 6.68 -8.82 -2.09
C GLN A 41 5.32 -9.50 -1.84
N ARG A 42 4.82 -10.30 -2.79
CA ARG A 42 3.57 -11.06 -2.62
C ARG A 42 3.68 -12.15 -1.54
N VAL A 43 4.82 -12.82 -1.42
CA VAL A 43 5.05 -13.80 -0.34
C VAL A 43 5.14 -13.12 1.03
N LEU A 44 5.79 -11.95 1.13
CA LEU A 44 5.85 -11.17 2.37
C LEU A 44 4.47 -10.67 2.79
N LEU A 45 3.65 -10.26 1.83
CA LEU A 45 2.25 -9.89 2.08
C LEU A 45 1.43 -11.10 2.54
N ALA A 46 1.60 -12.28 1.92
CA ALA A 46 0.97 -13.52 2.38
C ALA A 46 1.34 -13.84 3.83
N ARG A 47 2.61 -13.66 4.19
CA ARG A 47 3.06 -13.85 5.57
C ARG A 47 2.34 -12.92 6.56
N ALA A 48 2.16 -11.64 6.20
CA ALA A 48 1.41 -10.69 7.02
C ALA A 48 -0.07 -11.09 7.16
N LEU A 49 -0.69 -11.54 6.06
CA LEU A 49 -2.09 -11.98 6.07
C LEU A 49 -2.30 -13.27 6.87
N ALA A 50 -1.35 -14.20 6.84
CA ALA A 50 -1.46 -15.47 7.57
C ALA A 50 -1.53 -15.30 9.10
N VAL A 51 -1.04 -14.18 9.63
CA VAL A 51 -1.16 -13.83 11.06
C VAL A 51 -2.62 -13.58 11.48
N GLY A 52 -3.50 -13.24 10.53
CA GLY A 52 -4.91 -13.00 10.78
C GLY A 52 -5.23 -11.67 11.47
N ALA A 53 -4.28 -10.73 11.54
CA ALA A 53 -4.46 -9.44 12.19
C ALA A 53 -5.63 -8.64 11.56
N ASP A 54 -6.34 -7.87 12.40
CA ASP A 54 -7.42 -6.99 11.94
C ASP A 54 -6.88 -5.68 11.35
N MET A 55 -5.63 -5.32 11.71
CA MET A 55 -4.94 -4.15 11.19
C MET A 55 -3.62 -4.57 10.53
N LEU A 56 -3.38 -4.08 9.33
CA LEU A 56 -2.16 -4.26 8.55
C LEU A 56 -1.45 -2.93 8.40
N LEU A 57 -0.17 -2.90 8.78
CA LEU A 57 0.72 -1.76 8.55
C LEU A 57 1.73 -2.16 7.47
N MET A 58 1.79 -1.39 6.40
CA MET A 58 2.67 -1.67 5.27
C MET A 58 3.53 -0.44 4.96
N ASP A 59 4.81 -0.69 4.80
CA ASP A 59 5.77 0.34 4.41
C ASP A 59 6.22 0.08 2.97
N GLU A 60 5.96 1.03 2.08
CA GLU A 60 6.26 1.00 0.65
C GLU A 60 5.84 -0.32 -0.06
N PRO A 61 4.59 -0.79 0.09
CA PRO A 61 4.18 -2.09 -0.45
C PRO A 61 4.17 -2.16 -1.98
N LEU A 62 4.25 -1.02 -2.67
CA LEU A 62 4.30 -0.92 -4.13
C LEU A 62 5.73 -0.90 -4.68
N ALA A 63 6.74 -0.81 -3.81
CA ALA A 63 8.14 -0.77 -4.24
C ALA A 63 8.52 -2.00 -5.07
N ASN A 64 9.12 -1.77 -6.22
CA ASN A 64 9.55 -2.81 -7.18
C ASN A 64 8.41 -3.62 -7.81
N LEU A 65 7.16 -3.17 -7.72
CA LEU A 65 6.04 -3.73 -8.48
C LEU A 65 5.88 -3.00 -9.80
N ASP A 66 5.66 -3.76 -10.88
CA ASP A 66 5.23 -3.21 -12.15
C ASP A 66 3.73 -2.80 -12.12
N PRO A 67 3.25 -1.97 -13.04
CA PRO A 67 1.89 -1.43 -13.02
C PRO A 67 0.76 -2.47 -12.89
N PRO A 68 0.79 -3.64 -13.56
CA PRO A 68 -0.22 -4.68 -13.35
C PRO A 68 -0.27 -5.16 -11.89
N HIS A 69 0.89 -5.42 -11.28
CA HIS A 69 0.98 -5.90 -9.91
C HIS A 69 0.63 -4.82 -8.87
N GLN A 70 0.87 -3.54 -9.18
CA GLN A 70 0.37 -2.42 -8.35
C GLN A 70 -1.16 -2.38 -8.36
N THR A 71 -1.79 -2.65 -9.51
CA THR A 71 -3.25 -2.76 -9.61
C THR A 71 -3.78 -3.94 -8.81
N ASP A 72 -3.14 -5.12 -8.91
CA ASP A 72 -3.50 -6.31 -8.14
C ASP A 72 -3.43 -6.02 -6.62
N TRP A 73 -2.38 -5.32 -6.18
CA TRP A 73 -2.24 -4.90 -4.79
C TRP A 73 -3.40 -3.99 -4.35
N LEU A 74 -3.78 -3.00 -5.14
CA LEU A 74 -4.89 -2.10 -4.81
C LEU A 74 -6.22 -2.86 -4.70
N LEU A 75 -6.48 -3.81 -5.61
CA LEU A 75 -7.67 -4.66 -5.57
C LEU A 75 -7.69 -5.53 -4.31
N LEU A 76 -6.53 -6.09 -3.94
CA LEU A 76 -6.39 -6.87 -2.70
C LEU A 76 -6.66 -6.01 -1.46
N VAL A 77 -6.09 -4.81 -1.37
CA VAL A 77 -6.35 -3.89 -0.24
C VAL A 77 -7.84 -3.57 -0.13
N ARG A 78 -8.51 -3.27 -1.25
CA ARG A 78 -9.96 -3.04 -1.27
C ARG A 78 -10.75 -4.25 -0.77
N ALA A 79 -10.37 -5.45 -1.15
CA ALA A 79 -11.00 -6.68 -0.67
C ALA A 79 -10.78 -6.89 0.83
N LEU A 80 -9.59 -6.59 1.36
CA LEU A 80 -9.29 -6.66 2.79
C LEU A 80 -10.14 -5.66 3.59
N VAL A 81 -10.22 -4.42 3.13
CA VAL A 81 -11.07 -3.37 3.75
C VAL A 81 -12.55 -3.78 3.71
N ALA A 82 -13.04 -4.28 2.57
CA ALA A 82 -14.40 -4.80 2.45
C ALA A 82 -14.70 -5.99 3.38
N SER A 83 -13.68 -6.76 3.78
CA SER A 83 -13.79 -7.83 4.77
C SER A 83 -13.71 -7.34 6.22
N GLY A 84 -13.64 -6.02 6.46
CA GLY A 84 -13.60 -5.40 7.78
C GLY A 84 -12.19 -5.18 8.36
N LYS A 85 -11.13 -5.40 7.57
CA LYS A 85 -9.76 -5.12 8.02
C LYS A 85 -9.39 -3.65 7.82
N THR A 86 -8.51 -3.15 8.69
CA THR A 86 -7.90 -1.82 8.54
C THR A 86 -6.53 -1.98 7.87
N VAL A 87 -6.29 -1.19 6.83
CA VAL A 87 -4.99 -1.17 6.13
C VAL A 87 -4.42 0.24 6.20
N VAL A 88 -3.21 0.36 6.72
CA VAL A 88 -2.43 1.60 6.73
C VAL A 88 -1.17 1.37 5.92
N SER A 89 -0.94 2.19 4.90
CA SER A 89 0.21 2.05 4.01
C SER A 89 0.96 3.37 3.89
N VAL A 90 2.28 3.32 4.01
CA VAL A 90 3.16 4.41 3.60
C VAL A 90 3.41 4.23 2.10
N LEU A 91 3.07 5.26 1.32
CA LEU A 91 3.16 5.22 -0.14
C LEU A 91 3.92 6.46 -0.65
N HIS A 92 4.76 6.26 -1.64
CA HIS A 92 5.39 7.33 -2.41
C HIS A 92 4.65 7.62 -3.72
N GLU A 93 3.88 6.65 -4.21
CA GLU A 93 3.04 6.78 -5.41
C GLU A 93 1.75 7.52 -5.06
N ILE A 94 1.77 8.85 -5.19
CA ILE A 94 0.70 9.74 -4.72
C ILE A 94 -0.66 9.39 -5.35
N SER A 95 -0.69 9.03 -6.63
CA SER A 95 -1.93 8.64 -7.30
C SER A 95 -2.53 7.35 -6.74
N PHE A 96 -1.72 6.44 -6.18
CA PHE A 96 -2.21 5.29 -5.44
C PHE A 96 -2.67 5.66 -4.03
N ALA A 97 -1.94 6.55 -3.35
CA ALA A 97 -2.34 7.05 -2.04
C ALA A 97 -3.72 7.72 -2.10
N LEU A 98 -4.02 8.46 -3.16
CA LEU A 98 -5.32 9.12 -3.40
C LEU A 98 -6.47 8.13 -3.66
N GLN A 99 -6.22 6.83 -3.78
CA GLN A 99 -7.25 5.79 -3.88
C GLN A 99 -7.69 5.24 -2.50
N ALA A 100 -7.10 5.70 -1.40
CA ALA A 100 -7.49 5.35 -0.04
C ALA A 100 -8.76 6.11 0.39
N ASP A 101 -9.34 5.71 1.51
CA ASP A 101 -10.47 6.43 2.12
C ASP A 101 -9.99 7.72 2.77
N GLU A 102 -8.85 7.66 3.48
CA GLU A 102 -8.24 8.79 4.19
C GLU A 102 -6.74 8.87 3.92
N LEU A 103 -6.22 10.08 3.99
CA LEU A 103 -4.79 10.38 3.95
C LEU A 103 -4.32 11.02 5.25
N VAL A 104 -3.15 10.62 5.70
CA VAL A 104 -2.34 11.32 6.69
C VAL A 104 -1.14 11.94 5.97
N VAL A 105 -1.10 13.26 5.89
CA VAL A 105 -0.01 14.00 5.27
C VAL A 105 1.01 14.36 6.34
N MET A 106 2.26 13.99 6.11
CA MET A 106 3.36 14.23 7.06
C MET A 106 4.45 15.08 6.42
N ALA A 107 4.96 16.04 7.17
CA ALA A 107 6.13 16.82 6.81
C ALA A 107 7.02 17.07 8.03
N GLN A 108 8.32 17.00 7.85
CA GLN A 108 9.32 17.27 8.92
C GLN A 108 9.06 16.48 10.21
N GLY A 109 8.65 15.20 10.07
CA GLY A 109 8.37 14.31 11.20
C GLY A 109 7.07 14.62 11.97
N ARG A 110 6.16 15.42 11.40
CA ARG A 110 4.87 15.80 12.00
C ARG A 110 3.72 15.55 11.06
N VAL A 111 2.56 15.18 11.60
CA VAL A 111 1.31 15.18 10.85
C VAL A 111 0.88 16.62 10.63
N THR A 112 0.75 17.01 9.36
CA THR A 112 0.32 18.35 8.95
C THR A 112 -1.15 18.40 8.56
N HIS A 113 -1.69 17.27 8.12
CA HIS A 113 -3.11 17.13 7.76
C HIS A 113 -3.55 15.66 7.88
N GLN A 114 -4.83 15.46 8.18
CA GLN A 114 -5.52 14.18 8.08
C GLN A 114 -6.93 14.44 7.57
N GLY A 115 -7.39 13.67 6.60
CA GLY A 115 -8.73 13.79 6.06
C GLY A 115 -9.02 12.85 4.91
N SER A 116 -10.27 12.86 4.45
CA SER A 116 -10.71 12.06 3.31
C SER A 116 -9.94 12.42 2.04
N CYS A 117 -9.62 11.40 1.24
CA CYS A 117 -9.02 11.59 -0.09
C CYS A 117 -9.91 12.38 -1.05
N GLY A 118 -11.24 12.47 -0.79
CA GLY A 118 -12.17 13.27 -1.57
C GLY A 118 -12.19 14.76 -1.23
N ASP A 119 -11.56 15.15 -0.13
CA ASP A 119 -11.66 16.53 0.37
C ASP A 119 -10.64 17.46 -0.30
N ALA A 120 -11.12 18.62 -0.75
CA ALA A 120 -10.25 19.67 -1.31
C ALA A 120 -9.20 20.19 -0.30
N ALA A 121 -9.46 20.08 1.01
CA ALA A 121 -8.47 20.42 2.04
C ALA A 121 -7.30 19.44 2.05
N THR A 122 -7.58 18.14 1.88
CA THR A 122 -6.56 17.09 1.77
C THR A 122 -5.70 17.27 0.51
N HIS A 123 -6.33 17.63 -0.63
CA HIS A 123 -5.59 17.93 -1.87
C HIS A 123 -4.64 19.10 -1.69
N ARG A 124 -5.12 20.22 -1.12
CA ARG A 124 -4.26 21.40 -0.85
C ARG A 124 -3.13 21.11 0.11
N ALA A 125 -3.38 20.31 1.16
CA ALA A 125 -2.33 19.92 2.11
C ALA A 125 -1.27 19.05 1.43
N LEU A 126 -1.68 18.13 0.56
CA LEU A 126 -0.79 17.30 -0.22
C LEU A 126 0.05 18.14 -1.19
N GLU A 127 -0.57 19.02 -1.95
CA GLU A 127 0.12 19.94 -2.88
C GLU A 127 1.14 20.82 -2.14
N ALA A 128 0.79 21.33 -0.96
CA ALA A 128 1.66 22.19 -0.16
C ALA A 128 2.93 21.46 0.33
N VAL A 129 2.83 20.17 0.69
CA VAL A 129 4.00 19.36 1.11
C VAL A 129 5.00 19.15 -0.05
N PHE A 130 4.52 19.21 -1.27
CA PHE A 130 5.35 19.11 -2.49
C PHE A 130 5.64 20.49 -3.11
N ASP A 131 5.58 21.57 -2.32
CA ASP A 131 5.86 22.95 -2.77
C ASP A 131 5.06 23.34 -4.02
N HIS A 132 3.80 22.86 -4.12
CA HIS A 132 2.90 23.03 -5.27
C HIS A 132 3.45 22.53 -6.61
N ARG A 133 4.46 21.64 -6.57
CA ARG A 133 5.03 21.05 -7.78
C ARG A 133 4.21 19.87 -8.34
N ILE A 134 3.13 19.53 -7.68
CA ILE A 134 2.09 18.62 -8.15
C ILE A 134 0.73 19.31 -8.05
N ALA A 135 -0.22 18.89 -8.89
CA ALA A 135 -1.61 19.28 -8.80
C ALA A 135 -2.49 18.02 -8.76
N VAL A 136 -3.52 18.03 -7.91
CA VAL A 136 -4.47 16.93 -7.80
C VAL A 136 -5.66 17.20 -8.72
N HIS A 137 -5.94 16.27 -9.61
CA HIS A 137 -7.05 16.35 -10.57
C HIS A 137 -8.02 15.19 -10.40
N SER A 138 -9.29 15.44 -10.65
CA SER A 138 -10.31 14.39 -10.75
C SER A 138 -10.46 13.96 -12.21
N LEU A 139 -10.32 12.67 -12.47
CA LEU A 139 -10.52 12.06 -13.78
C LEU A 139 -11.34 10.77 -13.63
N ALA A 140 -12.47 10.70 -14.31
CA ALA A 140 -13.35 9.50 -14.28
C ALA A 140 -13.71 9.02 -12.85
N GLY A 141 -13.89 9.96 -11.91
CA GLY A 141 -14.23 9.65 -10.52
C GLY A 141 -13.05 9.19 -9.64
N GLN A 142 -11.83 9.29 -10.15
CA GLN A 142 -10.60 9.03 -9.41
C GLN A 142 -9.77 10.30 -9.28
N TYR A 143 -8.95 10.39 -8.22
CA TYR A 143 -8.01 11.48 -8.04
C TYR A 143 -6.61 11.03 -8.48
N LEU A 144 -5.94 11.92 -9.22
CA LEU A 144 -4.60 11.70 -9.75
C LEU A 144 -3.74 12.92 -9.43
N ALA A 145 -2.51 12.69 -9.02
CA ALA A 145 -1.52 13.73 -8.90
C ALA A 145 -0.65 13.76 -10.16
N ILE A 146 -0.58 14.93 -10.79
CA ILE A 146 0.28 15.17 -11.96
C ILE A 146 1.30 16.27 -11.65
N PRO A 147 2.51 16.19 -12.25
CA PRO A 147 3.50 17.26 -12.11
C PRO A 147 2.94 18.60 -12.59
N ASN A 148 3.12 19.64 -11.78
CA ASN A 148 2.81 21.02 -12.17
C ASN A 148 4.06 21.62 -12.82
N ILE A 149 4.08 21.68 -14.16
CA ILE A 149 5.23 22.14 -14.94
C ILE A 149 5.17 23.65 -15.25
N ASP A 150 4.04 24.31 -14.96
CA ASP A 150 3.81 25.72 -15.32
C ASP A 150 4.27 26.70 -14.21
N GLU A 151 4.49 26.25 -13.00
CA GLU A 151 5.05 27.09 -11.94
C GLU A 151 6.58 27.16 -12.08
N LYS A 152 7.09 28.36 -12.37
CA LYS A 152 8.53 28.67 -12.29
C LYS A 152 8.99 28.41 -10.86
N PRO A 153 10.15 27.72 -10.66
CA PRO A 153 10.70 27.57 -9.33
C PRO A 153 10.89 28.96 -8.73
N HIS A 154 10.29 29.19 -7.56
CA HIS A 154 10.55 30.41 -6.79
C HIS A 154 12.07 30.49 -6.57
N ALA A 155 12.73 31.44 -7.23
CA ALA A 155 14.13 31.74 -7.01
C ALA A 155 14.29 32.21 -5.56
N ASN A 156 15.04 31.44 -4.80
CA ASN A 156 15.57 31.84 -3.49
C ASN A 156 16.78 32.77 -3.74
#